data_619d5459ee173ef891f629411bb4f4a1
#
_entry.id   619d5459ee173ef891f629411bb4f4a1
#
_cell.length_a   1.000
_cell.length_b   1.000
_cell.length_c   1.000
_cell.angle_alpha   90.00
_cell.angle_beta   90.00
_cell.angle_gamma   90.00
#
_symmetry.space_group_name_H-M   'P 1'
#
loop_
_entity.id
_entity.type
_entity.pdbx_description
1 polymer ?
#
loop_
_entity_poly.entity_id
_entity_poly.type
_entity_poly.pdbx_seq_one_letter_code
_entity_poly.pdbx_strand_id
1 'polypeptide(L)'
;YHNEIRARLSFGQQNFLNLDYYKNKKQLIPDVLTAYERLSNEYDIIVIEGAGSPAEINLHENDIVNMGMARMAKAPVLLVGDIDRGGVFAALYGTVKLLPEDEQVMIKGLVVNKFRGDVKILEPGLRMIEEKTDIPVVGVVPMERLDIDDEDSLSDRLEQTHKGAGL
;
A
#
# COMPACT_ATOMS: atom_id res chain seq x y z
N TYR A 1 -8.24 10.03 -16.28
CA TYR A 1 -8.75 8.71 -15.80
C TYR A 1 -8.16 8.33 -14.47
N HIS A 2 -6.84 8.43 -14.31
CA HIS A 2 -6.15 8.22 -13.03
C HIS A 2 -6.70 9.15 -11.95
N ASN A 3 -6.96 10.41 -12.30
CA ASN A 3 -7.55 11.42 -11.41
C ASN A 3 -9.01 11.14 -11.02
N GLU A 4 -9.81 10.49 -11.86
CA GLU A 4 -11.19 10.12 -11.52
C GLU A 4 -11.26 8.98 -10.50
N ILE A 5 -10.42 7.96 -10.66
CA ILE A 5 -10.34 6.86 -9.70
C ILE A 5 -9.77 7.36 -8.36
N ARG A 6 -8.74 8.19 -8.38
CA ARG A 6 -8.21 8.87 -7.19
C ARG A 6 -9.25 9.74 -6.51
N ALA A 7 -9.97 10.56 -7.25
CA ALA A 7 -11.00 11.42 -6.68
C ALA A 7 -12.11 10.60 -5.99
N ARG A 8 -12.51 9.46 -6.56
CA ARG A 8 -13.50 8.57 -5.96
C ARG A 8 -12.97 7.82 -4.74
N LEU A 9 -11.70 7.41 -4.74
CA LEU A 9 -11.06 6.74 -3.60
C LEU A 9 -10.73 7.72 -2.46
N SER A 10 -10.28 8.94 -2.76
CA SER A 10 -9.99 9.97 -1.76
C SER A 10 -11.25 10.55 -1.11
N PHE A 11 -12.35 10.68 -1.88
CA PHE A 11 -13.65 11.03 -1.29
C PHE A 11 -14.10 10.00 -0.24
N GLY A 12 -13.66 8.76 -0.40
CA GLY A 12 -13.91 7.70 0.55
C GLY A 12 -13.16 7.83 1.88
N GLN A 13 -11.97 8.39 1.90
CA GLN A 13 -11.21 8.59 3.13
C GLN A 13 -11.82 9.66 4.05
N GLN A 14 -12.51 10.65 3.51
CA GLN A 14 -13.15 11.69 4.31
C GLN A 14 -14.45 11.24 5.01
N ASN A 15 -15.04 10.12 4.60
CA ASN A 15 -16.30 9.60 5.14
C ASN A 15 -16.13 8.33 5.99
N PHE A 16 -15.02 8.19 6.71
CA PHE A 16 -14.67 7.00 7.53
C PHE A 16 -15.72 6.61 8.59
N LEU A 17 -16.73 7.40 8.81
CA LEU A 17 -17.78 7.16 9.80
C LEU A 17 -19.12 6.68 9.21
N ASN A 18 -19.22 6.46 7.91
CA ASN A 18 -20.48 6.09 7.29
C ASN A 18 -20.49 4.61 6.87
N LEU A 19 -21.27 3.80 7.60
CA LEU A 19 -21.48 2.36 7.31
C LEU A 19 -21.97 2.10 5.88
N ASP A 20 -22.68 3.04 5.27
CA ASP A 20 -23.14 2.94 3.88
C ASP A 20 -21.99 3.04 2.86
N TYR A 21 -20.91 3.72 3.21
CA TYR A 21 -19.71 3.79 2.37
C TYR A 21 -19.08 2.41 2.17
N TYR A 22 -18.94 1.61 3.23
CA TYR A 22 -18.38 0.27 3.14
C TYR A 22 -19.24 -0.69 2.32
N LYS A 23 -20.55 -0.56 2.40
CA LYS A 23 -21.51 -1.35 1.61
C LYS A 23 -21.45 -1.00 0.12
N ASN A 24 -21.17 0.26 -0.20
CA ASN A 24 -21.15 0.76 -1.58
C ASN A 24 -19.81 0.55 -2.30
N LYS A 25 -18.71 0.26 -1.59
CA LYS A 25 -17.40 0.01 -2.21
C LYS A 25 -17.46 -1.08 -3.30
N LYS A 26 -18.19 -2.16 -3.06
CA LYS A 26 -18.32 -3.27 -4.03
C LYS A 26 -18.97 -2.84 -5.35
N GLN A 27 -19.77 -1.77 -5.35
CA GLN A 27 -20.38 -1.23 -6.56
C GLN A 27 -19.36 -0.57 -7.50
N LEU A 28 -18.17 -0.20 -6.97
CA LEU A 28 -17.08 0.39 -7.75
C LEU A 28 -16.23 -0.66 -8.48
N ILE A 29 -16.36 -1.94 -8.13
CA ILE A 29 -15.54 -3.02 -8.71
C ILE A 29 -15.61 -3.06 -10.23
N PRO A 30 -16.78 -2.96 -10.90
CA PRO A 30 -16.84 -2.97 -12.36
C PRO A 30 -16.07 -1.80 -12.99
N ASP A 31 -16.16 -0.61 -12.41
CA ASP A 31 -15.44 0.58 -12.90
C ASP A 31 -13.92 0.40 -12.73
N VAL A 32 -13.49 -0.13 -11.56
CA VAL A 32 -12.07 -0.42 -11.27
C VAL A 32 -11.53 -1.45 -12.25
N LEU A 33 -12.25 -2.54 -12.48
CA LEU A 33 -11.82 -3.58 -13.42
C LEU A 33 -11.76 -3.07 -14.85
N THR A 34 -12.73 -2.28 -15.28
CA THR A 34 -12.73 -1.64 -16.60
C THR A 34 -11.50 -0.74 -16.79
N ALA A 35 -11.15 0.05 -15.77
CA ALA A 35 -9.96 0.88 -15.79
C ALA A 35 -8.67 0.04 -15.83
N TYR A 36 -8.61 -1.03 -15.03
CA TYR A 36 -7.47 -1.96 -15.01
C TYR A 36 -7.29 -2.66 -16.36
N GLU A 37 -8.35 -3.21 -16.96
CA GLU A 37 -8.31 -3.87 -18.27
C GLU A 37 -7.81 -2.92 -19.36
N ARG A 38 -8.23 -1.67 -19.31
CA ARG A 38 -7.76 -0.66 -20.24
C ARG A 38 -6.27 -0.41 -20.12
N LEU A 39 -5.75 -0.24 -18.88
CA LEU A 39 -4.32 -0.08 -18.62
C LEU A 39 -3.54 -1.32 -19.04
N SER A 40 -4.07 -2.53 -18.82
CA SER A 40 -3.40 -3.78 -19.18
C SER A 40 -3.30 -4.00 -20.70
N ASN A 41 -4.14 -3.34 -21.49
CA ASN A 41 -4.02 -3.33 -22.94
C ASN A 41 -3.04 -2.27 -23.47
N GLU A 42 -2.67 -1.30 -22.65
CA GLU A 42 -1.82 -0.16 -23.04
C GLU A 42 -0.38 -0.31 -22.54
N TYR A 43 -0.19 -0.96 -21.40
CA TYR A 43 1.11 -1.05 -20.71
C TYR A 43 1.54 -2.49 -20.45
N ASP A 44 2.82 -2.78 -20.65
CA ASP A 44 3.43 -4.08 -20.37
C ASP A 44 3.55 -4.38 -18.87
N ILE A 45 3.67 -3.33 -18.05
CA ILE A 45 3.80 -3.42 -16.59
C ILE A 45 2.87 -2.43 -15.95
N ILE A 46 2.08 -2.91 -14.97
CA ILE A 46 1.22 -2.09 -14.13
C ILE A 46 1.67 -2.23 -12.69
N VAL A 47 1.97 -1.13 -12.03
CA VAL A 47 2.23 -1.07 -10.61
C VAL A 47 0.97 -0.56 -9.90
N ILE A 48 0.45 -1.38 -8.98
CA ILE A 48 -0.75 -1.06 -8.21
C ILE A 48 -0.32 -0.73 -6.80
N GLU A 49 -0.66 0.45 -6.33
CA GLU A 49 -0.43 0.87 -4.96
C GLU A 49 -1.69 0.67 -4.12
N GLY A 50 -1.52 0.04 -2.95
CA GLY A 50 -2.58 -0.10 -1.96
C GLY A 50 -2.74 1.16 -1.10
N ALA A 51 -3.73 1.17 -0.23
CA ALA A 51 -3.97 2.24 0.73
C ALA A 51 -4.15 1.68 2.14
N GLY A 52 -3.48 2.30 3.12
CA GLY A 52 -3.48 1.83 4.50
C GLY A 52 -2.75 0.50 4.66
N SER A 53 -3.27 -0.37 5.50
CA SER A 53 -2.68 -1.69 5.76
C SER A 53 -3.61 -2.82 5.30
N PRO A 54 -3.08 -3.86 4.64
CA PRO A 54 -3.89 -5.05 4.33
C PRO A 54 -4.28 -5.86 5.57
N ALA A 55 -3.62 -5.60 6.71
CA ALA A 55 -3.90 -6.27 7.98
C ALA A 55 -4.99 -5.59 8.83
N GLU A 56 -5.74 -4.66 8.27
CA GLU A 56 -6.94 -4.11 8.91
C GLU A 56 -8.08 -5.12 8.83
N ILE A 57 -7.99 -6.17 9.64
CA ILE A 57 -8.88 -7.35 9.62
C ILE A 57 -10.37 -7.01 9.79
N ASN A 58 -10.68 -5.92 10.48
CA ASN A 58 -12.04 -5.39 10.64
C ASN A 58 -12.63 -4.82 9.34
N LEU A 59 -11.81 -4.53 8.34
CA LEU A 59 -12.20 -3.99 7.03
C LEU A 59 -12.01 -4.99 5.89
N HIS A 60 -11.44 -6.15 6.18
CA HIS A 60 -11.00 -7.15 5.21
C HIS A 60 -12.12 -7.62 4.25
N GLU A 61 -13.33 -7.89 4.75
CA GLU A 61 -14.45 -8.36 3.92
C GLU A 61 -14.85 -7.40 2.78
N ASN A 62 -14.52 -6.12 2.94
CA ASN A 62 -14.85 -5.07 1.99
C ASN A 62 -13.59 -4.43 1.36
N ASP A 63 -12.45 -5.12 1.48
CA ASP A 63 -11.21 -4.65 0.85
C ASP A 63 -11.28 -4.83 -0.67
N ILE A 64 -11.22 -3.70 -1.39
CA ILE A 64 -11.11 -3.63 -2.86
C ILE A 64 -9.83 -2.93 -3.29
N VAL A 65 -8.97 -2.57 -2.33
CA VAL A 65 -7.82 -1.68 -2.55
C VAL A 65 -6.51 -2.43 -2.41
N ASN A 66 -6.37 -3.22 -1.35
CA ASN A 66 -5.15 -3.98 -1.03
C ASN A 66 -5.24 -5.41 -1.61
N MET A 67 -5.43 -6.42 -0.75
CA MET A 67 -5.49 -7.81 -1.20
C MET A 67 -6.69 -8.10 -2.11
N GLY A 68 -7.81 -7.38 -1.93
CA GLY A 68 -8.94 -7.45 -2.83
C GLY A 68 -8.59 -7.05 -4.27
N MET A 69 -7.87 -5.94 -4.46
CA MET A 69 -7.40 -5.53 -5.79
C MET A 69 -6.36 -6.50 -6.34
N ALA A 70 -5.41 -6.95 -5.50
CA ALA A 70 -4.41 -7.93 -5.92
C ALA A 70 -5.05 -9.22 -6.43
N ARG A 71 -6.10 -9.69 -5.76
CA ARG A 71 -6.89 -10.86 -6.19
C ARG A 71 -7.58 -10.65 -7.53
N MET A 72 -8.26 -9.52 -7.70
CA MET A 72 -8.96 -9.18 -8.94
C MET A 72 -7.99 -9.08 -10.12
N ALA A 73 -6.83 -8.45 -9.93
CA ALA A 73 -5.78 -8.31 -10.93
C ALA A 73 -4.93 -9.58 -11.11
N LYS A 74 -5.07 -10.59 -10.22
CA LYS A 74 -4.17 -11.76 -10.13
C LYS A 74 -2.69 -11.35 -10.03
N ALA A 75 -2.43 -10.25 -9.33
CA ALA A 75 -1.11 -9.65 -9.23
C ALA A 75 -0.31 -10.28 -8.08
N PRO A 76 0.99 -10.52 -8.26
CA PRO A 76 1.88 -10.79 -7.14
C PRO A 76 1.99 -9.55 -6.25
N VAL A 77 2.15 -9.76 -4.95
CA VAL A 77 2.20 -8.68 -3.96
C VAL A 77 3.62 -8.53 -3.41
N LEU A 78 4.10 -7.30 -3.34
CA LEU A 78 5.25 -6.92 -2.54
C LEU A 78 4.74 -6.21 -1.28
N LEU A 79 5.03 -6.77 -0.10
CA LEU A 79 4.66 -6.14 1.16
C LEU A 79 5.78 -5.20 1.60
N VAL A 80 5.46 -3.93 1.70
CA VAL A 80 6.41 -2.86 2.06
C VAL A 80 6.20 -2.43 3.50
N GLY A 81 7.26 -2.49 4.31
CA GLY A 81 7.27 -2.00 5.68
C GLY A 81 8.13 -0.75 5.85
N ASP A 82 7.60 0.25 6.55
CA ASP A 82 8.31 1.49 6.88
C ASP A 82 9.12 1.31 8.17
N ILE A 83 10.47 1.33 8.06
CA ILE A 83 11.35 1.16 9.22
C ILE A 83 11.51 2.44 10.05
N ASP A 84 11.25 3.60 9.47
CA ASP A 84 11.46 4.90 10.14
C ASP A 84 10.55 5.07 11.37
N ARG A 85 9.41 4.38 11.38
CA ARG A 85 8.47 4.36 12.51
C ARG A 85 8.83 3.37 13.61
N GLY A 86 9.85 2.52 13.40
CA GLY A 86 10.20 1.42 14.29
C GLY A 86 9.29 0.20 14.17
N GLY A 87 9.76 -0.95 14.66
CA GLY A 87 8.96 -2.18 14.71
C GLY A 87 8.67 -2.84 13.35
N VAL A 88 9.41 -2.53 12.29
CA VAL A 88 9.15 -3.00 10.93
C VAL A 88 9.03 -4.53 10.82
N PHE A 89 9.88 -5.28 11.52
CA PHE A 89 9.83 -6.76 11.50
C PHE A 89 8.55 -7.30 12.11
N ALA A 90 8.09 -6.68 13.21
CA ALA A 90 6.82 -7.04 13.84
C ALA A 90 5.63 -6.69 12.92
N ALA A 91 5.68 -5.53 12.25
CA ALA A 91 4.67 -5.10 11.30
C ALA A 91 4.59 -6.04 10.09
N LEU A 92 5.72 -6.37 9.46
CA LEU A 92 5.77 -7.30 8.33
C LEU A 92 5.27 -8.69 8.74
N TYR A 93 5.81 -9.24 9.83
CA TYR A 93 5.39 -10.55 10.33
C TYR A 93 3.91 -10.60 10.68
N GLY A 94 3.45 -9.61 11.45
CA GLY A 94 2.05 -9.52 11.88
C GLY A 94 1.11 -9.39 10.69
N THR A 95 1.45 -8.56 9.70
CA THR A 95 0.66 -8.41 8.48
C THR A 95 0.52 -9.74 7.75
N VAL A 96 1.64 -10.44 7.49
CA VAL A 96 1.61 -11.75 6.82
C VAL A 96 0.74 -12.75 7.58
N LYS A 97 0.90 -12.83 8.91
CA LYS A 97 0.21 -13.85 9.72
C LYS A 97 -1.25 -13.55 10.03
N LEU A 98 -1.67 -12.29 9.89
CA LEU A 98 -3.08 -11.91 10.04
C LEU A 98 -3.89 -12.12 8.76
N LEU A 99 -3.24 -12.18 7.61
CA LEU A 99 -3.91 -12.47 6.34
C LEU A 99 -4.31 -13.95 6.22
N PRO A 100 -5.43 -14.26 5.54
CA PRO A 100 -5.80 -15.62 5.16
C PRO A 100 -4.69 -16.31 4.36
N GLU A 101 -4.62 -17.64 4.42
CA GLU A 101 -3.57 -18.42 3.76
C GLU A 101 -3.53 -18.21 2.23
N ASP A 102 -4.69 -18.08 1.61
CA ASP A 102 -4.81 -17.80 0.16
C ASP A 102 -4.26 -16.43 -0.24
N GLU A 103 -4.23 -15.48 0.69
CA GLU A 103 -3.62 -14.17 0.49
C GLU A 103 -2.13 -14.16 0.85
N GLN A 104 -1.73 -14.89 1.88
CA GLN A 104 -0.31 -15.04 2.23
C GLN A 104 0.50 -15.55 1.03
N VAL A 105 -0.03 -16.52 0.28
CA VAL A 105 0.66 -17.08 -0.90
C VAL A 105 0.79 -16.09 -2.07
N MET A 106 0.03 -15.01 -2.07
CA MET A 106 0.16 -13.94 -3.07
C MET A 106 1.36 -13.04 -2.80
N ILE A 107 1.82 -12.95 -1.54
CA ILE A 107 2.97 -12.13 -1.17
C ILE A 107 4.24 -12.84 -1.65
N LYS A 108 4.93 -12.24 -2.61
CA LYS A 108 6.13 -12.80 -3.25
C LYS A 108 7.43 -12.18 -2.78
N GLY A 109 7.34 -11.08 -2.01
CA GLY A 109 8.52 -10.44 -1.45
C GLY A 109 8.16 -9.45 -0.35
N LEU A 110 9.10 -9.27 0.56
CA LEU A 110 9.08 -8.24 1.59
C LEU A 110 10.06 -7.13 1.21
N VAL A 111 9.71 -5.90 1.49
CA VAL A 111 10.57 -4.73 1.28
C VAL A 111 10.63 -3.94 2.57
N VAL A 112 11.84 -3.57 2.98
CA VAL A 112 12.08 -2.62 4.09
C VAL A 112 12.36 -1.26 3.49
N ASN A 113 11.47 -0.29 3.73
CA ASN A 113 11.55 1.05 3.16
C ASN A 113 12.04 2.07 4.19
N LYS A 114 12.64 3.16 3.69
CA LYS A 114 13.15 4.31 4.46
C LYS A 114 14.29 3.95 5.41
N PHE A 115 15.12 2.99 5.06
CA PHE A 115 16.24 2.59 5.90
C PHE A 115 17.34 3.67 5.95
N ARG A 116 17.91 3.87 7.15
CA ARG A 116 19.04 4.78 7.38
C ARG A 116 20.17 4.00 8.04
N GLY A 117 21.33 3.96 7.43
CA GLY A 117 22.52 3.35 8.00
C GLY A 117 23.11 2.22 7.15
N ASP A 118 23.92 1.36 7.79
CA ASP A 118 24.54 0.21 7.11
C ASP A 118 23.59 -0.99 7.10
N VAL A 119 23.25 -1.45 5.90
CA VAL A 119 22.36 -2.62 5.68
C VAL A 119 22.86 -3.87 6.38
N LYS A 120 24.17 -4.01 6.59
CA LYS A 120 24.75 -5.15 7.32
C LYS A 120 24.19 -5.30 8.75
N ILE A 121 23.79 -4.18 9.37
CA ILE A 121 23.18 -4.21 10.71
C ILE A 121 21.79 -4.85 10.65
N LEU A 122 21.09 -4.76 9.53
CA LEU A 122 19.78 -5.38 9.34
C LEU A 122 19.84 -6.87 8.99
N GLU A 123 20.93 -7.35 8.41
CA GLU A 123 21.02 -8.73 7.89
C GLU A 123 20.49 -9.81 8.82
N PRO A 124 20.80 -9.82 10.15
CA PRO A 124 20.23 -10.83 11.04
C PRO A 124 18.70 -10.77 11.14
N GLY A 125 18.15 -9.55 11.13
CA GLY A 125 16.71 -9.33 11.15
C GLY A 125 16.05 -9.72 9.83
N LEU A 126 16.69 -9.44 8.68
CA LEU A 126 16.21 -9.85 7.37
C LEU A 126 16.13 -11.37 7.26
N ARG A 127 17.18 -12.09 7.65
CA ARG A 127 17.15 -13.57 7.70
C ARG A 127 16.07 -14.11 8.61
N MET A 128 15.94 -13.53 9.80
CA MET A 128 14.91 -13.96 10.75
C MET A 128 13.49 -13.80 10.18
N ILE A 129 13.19 -12.68 9.49
CA ILE A 129 11.85 -12.48 8.94
C ILE A 129 11.58 -13.43 7.78
N GLU A 130 12.56 -13.69 6.91
CA GLU A 130 12.47 -14.68 5.84
C GLU A 130 12.16 -16.08 6.40
N GLU A 131 12.92 -16.53 7.41
CA GLU A 131 12.71 -17.82 8.08
C GLU A 131 11.31 -17.95 8.71
N LYS A 132 10.79 -16.85 9.28
CA LYS A 132 9.49 -16.86 9.96
C LYS A 132 8.30 -16.78 9.02
N THR A 133 8.46 -16.16 7.86
CA THR A 133 7.37 -15.93 6.91
C THR A 133 7.41 -16.87 5.72
N ASP A 134 8.56 -17.48 5.43
CA ASP A 134 8.86 -18.21 4.20
C ASP A 134 8.71 -17.31 2.94
N ILE A 135 8.97 -15.99 3.11
CA ILE A 135 8.90 -15.00 2.06
C ILE A 135 10.24 -14.25 1.99
N PRO A 136 10.87 -14.15 0.81
CA PRO A 136 12.15 -13.47 0.68
C PRO A 136 12.06 -11.96 0.90
N VAL A 137 13.07 -11.36 1.51
CA VAL A 137 13.26 -9.91 1.50
C VAL A 137 13.94 -9.52 0.18
N VAL A 138 13.18 -8.92 -0.70
CA VAL A 138 13.63 -8.58 -2.07
C VAL A 138 14.26 -7.20 -2.17
N GLY A 139 14.20 -6.39 -1.12
CA GLY A 139 14.83 -5.08 -1.12
C GLY A 139 14.86 -4.39 0.23
N VAL A 140 15.89 -3.58 0.41
CA VAL A 140 16.02 -2.57 1.46
C VAL A 140 16.22 -1.23 0.77
N VAL A 141 15.21 -0.37 0.85
CA VAL A 141 15.21 0.94 0.18
C VAL A 141 15.73 1.98 1.16
N PRO A 142 16.78 2.73 0.81
CA PRO A 142 17.29 3.78 1.66
C PRO A 142 16.28 4.93 1.79
N MET A 143 16.39 5.67 2.88
CA MET A 143 15.64 6.92 3.04
C MET A 143 16.21 7.97 2.10
N GLU A 144 15.41 8.36 1.11
CA GLU A 144 15.76 9.42 0.17
C GLU A 144 14.72 10.53 0.18
N ARG A 145 15.19 11.76 -0.09
CA ARG A 145 14.30 12.89 -0.35
C ARG A 145 14.07 12.97 -1.86
N LEU A 146 12.88 12.60 -2.26
CA LEU A 146 12.46 12.71 -3.65
C LEU A 146 11.77 14.06 -3.85
N ASP A 147 12.14 14.79 -4.91
CA ASP A 147 11.48 16.04 -5.29
C ASP A 147 10.32 15.72 -6.26
N ILE A 148 9.36 14.97 -5.72
CA ILE A 148 8.09 14.66 -6.38
C ILE A 148 6.96 15.26 -5.55
N ASP A 149 5.87 15.62 -6.21
CA ASP A 149 4.69 16.12 -5.50
C ASP A 149 4.17 15.05 -4.55
N ASP A 150 3.86 15.48 -3.32
CA ASP A 150 3.23 14.60 -2.34
C ASP A 150 1.83 14.22 -2.83
N GLU A 151 1.54 12.93 -2.77
CA GLU A 151 0.27 12.39 -3.25
C GLU A 151 -0.88 12.65 -2.29
N ASP A 152 -0.60 12.79 -1.01
CA ASP A 152 -1.60 13.01 0.03
C ASP A 152 -1.96 14.48 0.18
N SER A 153 -3.28 14.75 0.16
CA SER A 153 -3.87 16.08 0.43
C SER A 153 -3.59 16.60 1.86
N LEU A 154 -2.93 15.79 2.70
CA LEU A 154 -2.50 16.11 4.06
C LEU A 154 -1.01 16.44 4.15
N SER A 155 -0.32 16.66 3.02
CA SER A 155 1.09 16.97 3.06
C SER A 155 1.33 18.37 3.62
N ASP A 156 2.30 18.49 4.52
CA ASP A 156 2.73 19.77 5.14
C ASP A 156 3.18 20.82 4.10
N ARG A 157 3.50 20.40 2.86
CA ARG A 157 3.85 21.29 1.75
C ARG A 157 2.67 22.11 1.26
N LEU A 158 1.45 21.55 1.23
CA LEU A 158 0.24 22.28 0.83
C LEU A 158 -0.16 23.35 1.85
N GLU A 159 0.10 23.11 3.14
CA GLU A 159 -0.14 24.11 4.18
C GLU A 159 0.83 25.32 4.12
N GLN A 160 2.07 25.09 3.65
CA GLN A 160 3.07 26.15 3.55
C GLN A 160 2.82 27.11 2.38
N THR A 161 2.23 26.65 1.28
CA THR A 161 1.89 27.51 0.13
C THR A 161 0.72 28.45 0.41
N HIS A 162 -0.17 28.13 1.34
CA HIS A 162 -1.27 29.03 1.71
C HIS A 162 -0.86 30.13 2.73
N LYS A 163 0.27 30.00 3.42
CA LYS A 163 0.77 31.03 4.35
C LYS A 163 1.61 32.13 3.68
N GLY A 164 1.98 31.95 2.41
CA GLY A 164 2.80 32.90 1.64
C GLY A 164 2.04 33.89 0.76
N ALA A 165 0.73 33.80 0.66
CA ALA A 165 -0.09 34.65 -0.25
C ALA A 165 -0.86 35.78 0.48
N GLY A 166 -0.40 36.18 1.65
CA GLY A 166 -1.00 37.27 2.42
C GLY A 166 -0.01 38.38 2.72
N LEU A 167 0.26 39.26 1.74
CA LEU A 167 0.75 40.62 1.88
C LEU A 167 0.09 41.48 0.83
#